data_6a1ef2299e9728d15c02a5eea44a264a
#
_entry.id   6a1ef2299e9728d15c02a5eea44a264a
#
_cell.length_a   1.000
_cell.length_b   1.000
_cell.length_c   1.000
_cell.angle_alpha   90.00
_cell.angle_beta   90.00
_cell.angle_gamma   90.00
#
_symmetry.space_group_name_H-M   'P 1'
#
loop_
_entity.id
_entity.type
_entity.pdbx_description
1 polymer ?
#
loop_
_entity_poly.entity_id
_entity_poly.type
_entity_poly.pdbx_seq_one_letter_code
_entity_poly.pdbx_strand_id
1 'polypeptide(L)'
;ATNVSNNNQLTNGAGYITSYVNTTYSAGSGLDLSGTTFSVESDLRGEVWLIGRDDNDYINVNTTTINFVLDGNTDMRLENDGDLHVDGNVIAYSTTISDERLKKDIVKIDNALDKVSQLNGYTFEYLADGKKSAGVIAQEVEKVMPSAIIESTLPLKMGDDDETEYKTVQYDQLHGLMIEAIKELKAEIEELKAR
;
A
#
# COMPACT_ATOMS: atom_id res chain seq x y z
N ALA A 1 -60.20 52.64 6.61
CA ALA A 1 -59.02 51.76 6.44
C ALA A 1 -58.91 50.89 7.67
N THR A 2 -59.04 49.57 7.53
CA THR A 2 -58.87 48.60 8.62
C THR A 2 -57.41 48.49 8.96
N ASN A 3 -57.06 48.84 10.17
CA ASN A 3 -55.68 48.76 10.62
C ASN A 3 -55.36 47.29 10.87
N VAL A 4 -54.47 46.70 10.00
CA VAL A 4 -54.02 45.32 10.16
C VAL A 4 -53.01 45.28 11.26
N SER A 5 -53.34 44.69 12.39
CA SER A 5 -52.45 44.63 13.57
C SER A 5 -51.66 43.32 13.66
N ASN A 6 -51.98 42.33 12.86
CA ASN A 6 -51.21 41.11 12.72
C ASN A 6 -51.53 40.40 11.38
N ASN A 7 -50.67 39.46 10.97
CA ASN A 7 -50.75 38.77 9.68
C ASN A 7 -52.03 37.90 9.52
N ASN A 8 -52.69 37.51 10.60
CA ASN A 8 -53.90 36.70 10.58
C ASN A 8 -55.10 37.47 10.03
N GLN A 9 -55.05 38.82 9.93
CA GLN A 9 -56.07 39.71 9.41
C GLN A 9 -55.99 39.93 7.90
N LEU A 10 -54.93 39.41 7.26
CA LEU A 10 -54.76 39.51 5.82
C LEU A 10 -55.48 38.38 5.10
N THR A 11 -56.50 38.73 4.28
CA THR A 11 -57.12 37.78 3.39
C THR A 11 -56.10 37.46 2.27
N ASN A 12 -55.65 36.22 2.18
CA ASN A 12 -54.66 35.80 1.18
C ASN A 12 -55.30 35.69 -0.21
N GLY A 13 -55.55 36.85 -0.83
CA GLY A 13 -56.11 36.93 -2.19
C GLY A 13 -55.11 36.78 -3.32
N ALA A 14 -53.80 36.78 -3.02
CA ALA A 14 -52.73 36.84 -4.00
C ALA A 14 -51.66 35.73 -3.87
N GLY A 15 -51.98 34.66 -3.16
CA GLY A 15 -51.04 33.56 -3.04
C GLY A 15 -49.87 33.80 -2.06
N TYR A 16 -50.07 34.69 -1.07
CA TYR A 16 -49.15 34.76 0.06
C TYR A 16 -49.11 33.41 0.79
N ILE A 17 -48.00 33.10 1.43
CA ILE A 17 -47.79 31.85 2.15
C ILE A 17 -48.96 31.57 3.10
N THR A 18 -49.84 30.64 2.75
CA THR A 18 -51.03 30.24 3.54
C THR A 18 -50.74 29.18 4.58
N SER A 19 -49.61 28.53 4.44
CA SER A 19 -49.05 27.65 5.43
C SER A 19 -47.55 27.94 5.49
N TYR A 20 -47.00 27.90 6.68
CA TYR A 20 -45.56 27.73 6.84
C TYR A 20 -45.28 26.34 6.27
N VAL A 21 -44.97 26.28 4.96
CA VAL A 21 -44.33 25.09 4.43
C VAL A 21 -42.94 25.17 5.04
N ASN A 22 -42.80 24.54 6.17
CA ASN A 22 -41.47 24.22 6.66
C ASN A 22 -40.75 23.56 5.49
N THR A 23 -39.73 24.21 4.96
CA THR A 23 -38.94 23.64 3.91
C THR A 23 -38.41 22.34 4.48
N THR A 24 -39.02 21.21 4.10
CA THR A 24 -38.58 19.90 4.52
C THR A 24 -37.28 19.65 3.82
N TYR A 25 -36.21 19.86 4.54
CA TYR A 25 -34.88 19.40 4.09
C TYR A 25 -34.85 17.88 4.26
N SER A 26 -34.34 17.19 3.28
CA SER A 26 -33.95 15.78 3.38
C SER A 26 -32.45 15.69 3.32
N ALA A 27 -31.89 14.85 4.16
CA ALA A 27 -30.47 14.51 4.05
C ALA A 27 -30.23 13.69 2.77
N GLY A 28 -29.18 14.01 2.03
CA GLY A 28 -28.62 13.14 0.98
C GLY A 28 -27.70 12.09 1.58
N SER A 29 -27.17 11.20 0.74
CA SER A 29 -26.19 10.18 1.14
C SER A 29 -25.00 10.81 1.89
N GLY A 30 -24.56 10.15 2.95
CA GLY A 30 -23.45 10.61 3.79
C GLY A 30 -23.84 11.66 4.84
N LEU A 31 -25.10 12.09 4.89
CA LEU A 31 -25.59 13.09 5.83
C LEU A 31 -26.80 12.59 6.58
N ASP A 32 -26.80 12.75 7.90
CA ASP A 32 -27.98 12.62 8.77
C ASP A 32 -28.64 13.96 9.02
N LEU A 33 -29.98 13.98 9.03
CA LEU A 33 -30.77 15.14 9.41
C LEU A 33 -31.59 14.83 10.66
N SER A 34 -31.29 15.51 11.76
CA SER A 34 -32.11 15.47 12.99
C SER A 34 -32.68 16.85 13.28
N GLY A 35 -33.98 17.00 13.07
CA GLY A 35 -34.67 18.31 13.20
C GLY A 35 -34.14 19.30 12.15
N THR A 36 -33.37 20.28 12.57
CA THR A 36 -32.71 21.28 11.71
C THR A 36 -31.21 21.15 11.63
N THR A 37 -30.65 20.07 12.22
CA THR A 37 -29.22 19.84 12.29
C THR A 37 -28.81 18.78 11.28
N PHE A 38 -27.86 19.13 10.40
CA PHE A 38 -27.19 18.20 9.54
C PHE A 38 -25.90 17.70 10.24
N SER A 39 -25.67 16.41 10.21
CA SER A 39 -24.43 15.78 10.67
C SER A 39 -23.93 14.78 9.63
N VAL A 40 -22.65 14.48 9.66
CA VAL A 40 -22.09 13.39 8.87
C VAL A 40 -22.53 12.06 9.48
N GLU A 41 -22.95 11.10 8.67
CA GLU A 41 -23.28 9.76 9.11
C GLU A 41 -22.10 9.11 9.84
N SER A 42 -22.38 8.27 10.84
CA SER A 42 -21.35 7.53 11.58
C SER A 42 -20.70 6.43 10.74
N ASP A 43 -21.36 6.03 9.66
CA ASP A 43 -20.91 5.01 8.72
C ASP A 43 -21.08 5.50 7.28
N LEU A 44 -19.98 5.84 6.64
CA LEU A 44 -19.93 6.35 5.27
C LEU A 44 -19.59 5.25 4.23
N ARG A 45 -19.64 3.98 4.61
CA ARG A 45 -19.40 2.88 3.68
C ARG A 45 -20.37 2.91 2.50
N GLY A 46 -19.83 2.92 1.30
CA GLY A 46 -20.60 3.01 0.07
C GLY A 46 -21.00 4.44 -0.34
N GLU A 47 -20.76 5.46 0.48
CA GLU A 47 -21.17 6.83 0.25
C GLU A 47 -20.01 7.77 -0.10
N VAL A 48 -18.81 7.50 0.44
CA VAL A 48 -17.61 8.31 0.22
C VAL A 48 -16.57 7.49 -0.54
N TRP A 49 -16.34 7.85 -1.78
CA TRP A 49 -15.35 7.22 -2.67
C TRP A 49 -14.08 8.06 -2.82
N LEU A 50 -14.20 9.37 -2.57
CA LEU A 50 -13.12 10.34 -2.71
C LEU A 50 -13.07 11.24 -1.49
N ILE A 51 -11.89 11.39 -0.91
CA ILE A 51 -11.59 12.34 0.16
C ILE A 51 -10.38 13.14 -0.29
N GLY A 52 -10.54 14.41 -0.60
CA GLY A 52 -9.42 15.18 -1.12
C GLY A 52 -9.63 16.68 -1.11
N ARG A 53 -8.61 17.40 -1.54
CA ARG A 53 -8.60 18.85 -1.66
C ARG A 53 -9.18 19.33 -2.99
N ASP A 54 -8.85 18.62 -4.08
CA ASP A 54 -9.24 18.94 -5.45
C ASP A 54 -9.16 17.70 -6.35
N ASP A 55 -9.32 17.86 -7.66
CA ASP A 55 -9.31 16.76 -8.63
C ASP A 55 -7.93 16.10 -8.82
N ASN A 56 -6.87 16.69 -8.27
CA ASN A 56 -5.51 16.19 -8.40
C ASN A 56 -4.93 15.61 -7.09
N ASP A 57 -5.49 16.01 -5.92
CA ASP A 57 -4.99 15.58 -4.62
C ASP A 57 -6.12 14.96 -3.81
N TYR A 58 -6.21 13.63 -3.77
CA TYR A 58 -7.29 12.93 -3.08
C TYR A 58 -6.93 11.50 -2.67
N ILE A 59 -7.75 10.92 -1.80
CA ILE A 59 -7.78 9.48 -1.51
C ILE A 59 -8.99 8.90 -2.23
N ASN A 60 -8.78 7.91 -3.07
CA ASN A 60 -9.82 7.15 -3.75
C ASN A 60 -9.94 5.77 -3.13
N VAL A 61 -11.16 5.40 -2.74
CA VAL A 61 -11.49 4.06 -2.27
C VAL A 61 -12.42 3.40 -3.28
N ASN A 62 -11.98 2.33 -3.91
CA ASN A 62 -12.80 1.56 -4.83
C ASN A 62 -12.94 0.10 -4.36
N THR A 63 -13.50 -0.77 -5.19
CA THR A 63 -13.80 -2.17 -4.81
C THR A 63 -12.56 -3.02 -4.51
N THR A 64 -11.40 -2.64 -5.00
CA THR A 64 -10.17 -3.45 -4.94
C THR A 64 -8.98 -2.72 -4.35
N THR A 65 -8.99 -1.39 -4.33
CA THR A 65 -7.83 -0.59 -3.92
C THR A 65 -8.20 0.62 -3.08
N ILE A 66 -7.23 1.07 -2.27
CA ILE A 66 -7.20 2.42 -1.70
C ILE A 66 -6.03 3.14 -2.34
N ASN A 67 -6.30 4.20 -3.08
CA ASN A 67 -5.29 4.98 -3.79
C ASN A 67 -5.09 6.35 -3.13
N PHE A 68 -3.85 6.76 -3.02
CA PHE A 68 -3.44 8.11 -2.62
C PHE A 68 -2.90 8.81 -3.87
N VAL A 69 -3.58 9.84 -4.30
CA VAL A 69 -3.30 10.57 -5.53
C VAL A 69 -2.76 11.94 -5.18
N LEU A 70 -1.61 12.30 -5.71
CA LEU A 70 -1.01 13.62 -5.60
C LEU A 70 -0.64 14.13 -6.99
N ASP A 71 -0.96 15.38 -7.25
CA ASP A 71 -0.70 16.05 -8.54
C ASP A 71 -1.23 15.23 -9.75
N GLY A 72 -2.39 14.57 -9.57
CA GLY A 72 -3.05 13.76 -10.59
C GLY A 72 -2.46 12.37 -10.82
N ASN A 73 -1.42 11.98 -10.07
CA ASN A 73 -0.81 10.65 -10.15
C ASN A 73 -1.11 9.83 -8.90
N THR A 74 -1.25 8.52 -9.05
CA THR A 74 -1.34 7.62 -7.91
C THR A 74 0.07 7.35 -7.39
N ASP A 75 0.42 7.89 -6.23
CA ASP A 75 1.75 7.73 -5.63
C ASP A 75 1.84 6.57 -4.64
N MET A 76 0.69 6.17 -4.07
CA MET A 76 0.62 5.02 -3.16
C MET A 76 -0.72 4.30 -3.34
N ARG A 77 -0.69 2.96 -3.33
CA ARG A 77 -1.86 2.10 -3.48
C ARG A 77 -1.77 0.89 -2.56
N LEU A 78 -2.83 0.67 -1.80
CA LEU A 78 -3.04 -0.58 -1.06
C LEU A 78 -4.04 -1.44 -1.83
N GLU A 79 -3.68 -2.68 -2.14
CA GLU A 79 -4.50 -3.64 -2.86
C GLU A 79 -5.26 -4.60 -1.93
N ASN A 80 -6.27 -5.29 -2.45
CA ASN A 80 -7.11 -6.20 -1.68
C ASN A 80 -6.40 -7.50 -1.26
N ASP A 81 -5.28 -7.84 -1.86
CA ASP A 81 -4.37 -8.93 -1.47
C ASP A 81 -3.41 -8.55 -0.33
N GLY A 82 -3.36 -7.26 0.02
CA GLY A 82 -2.54 -6.70 1.09
C GLY A 82 -1.23 -6.09 0.61
N ASP A 83 -0.96 -6.08 -0.69
CA ASP A 83 0.23 -5.45 -1.24
C ASP A 83 0.11 -3.92 -1.21
N LEU A 84 1.22 -3.26 -0.83
CA LEU A 84 1.36 -1.82 -0.80
C LEU A 84 2.36 -1.38 -1.87
N HIS A 85 1.87 -0.68 -2.88
CA HIS A 85 2.68 -0.09 -3.93
C HIS A 85 2.96 1.38 -3.62
N VAL A 86 4.20 1.81 -3.82
CA VAL A 86 4.64 3.21 -3.64
C VAL A 86 5.62 3.57 -4.75
N ASP A 87 5.37 4.64 -5.48
CA ASP A 87 6.24 5.08 -6.58
C ASP A 87 7.56 5.69 -6.10
N GLY A 88 7.62 6.11 -4.84
CA GLY A 88 8.81 6.69 -4.22
C GLY A 88 9.55 5.75 -3.27
N ASN A 89 10.53 6.30 -2.57
CA ASN A 89 11.23 5.57 -1.51
C ASN A 89 10.34 5.46 -0.25
N VAL A 90 10.27 4.28 0.32
CA VAL A 90 9.64 4.06 1.63
C VAL A 90 10.70 4.25 2.72
N ILE A 91 10.52 5.28 3.56
CA ILE A 91 11.33 5.49 4.76
C ILE A 91 10.53 4.96 5.95
N ALA A 92 10.89 3.77 6.41
CA ALA A 92 10.20 3.10 7.51
C ALA A 92 11.20 2.56 8.54
N TYR A 93 10.83 2.64 9.81
CA TYR A 93 11.53 1.92 10.87
C TYR A 93 10.86 0.56 11.00
N SER A 94 11.46 -0.47 10.39
CA SER A 94 10.94 -1.83 10.45
C SER A 94 11.92 -2.76 11.17
N THR A 95 11.37 -3.68 11.96
CA THR A 95 12.11 -4.79 12.57
C THR A 95 11.50 -6.09 12.06
N THR A 96 12.35 -7.00 11.59
CA THR A 96 11.91 -8.34 11.19
C THR A 96 11.85 -9.24 12.43
N ILE A 97 10.68 -9.80 12.72
CA ILE A 97 10.49 -10.76 13.82
C ILE A 97 11.32 -12.02 13.51
N SER A 98 12.21 -12.41 14.46
CA SER A 98 13.08 -13.58 14.30
C SER A 98 13.17 -14.43 15.57
N ASP A 99 12.16 -14.40 16.42
CA ASP A 99 12.07 -15.18 17.65
C ASP A 99 11.99 -16.68 17.33
N GLU A 100 12.80 -17.50 18.04
CA GLU A 100 12.87 -18.94 17.87
C GLU A 100 11.51 -19.62 18.11
N ARG A 101 10.72 -19.10 19.04
CA ARG A 101 9.39 -19.64 19.40
C ARG A 101 8.37 -19.59 18.25
N LEU A 102 8.62 -18.79 17.23
CA LEU A 102 7.78 -18.63 16.05
C LEU A 102 8.29 -19.45 14.87
N LYS A 103 9.33 -20.27 15.04
CA LYS A 103 9.97 -21.06 14.01
C LYS A 103 9.87 -22.53 14.33
N LYS A 104 9.79 -23.38 13.32
CA LYS A 104 9.85 -24.83 13.40
C LYS A 104 10.88 -25.35 12.40
N ASP A 105 11.30 -26.60 12.56
CA ASP A 105 12.20 -27.28 11.64
C ASP A 105 13.50 -26.48 11.39
N ILE A 106 14.07 -25.92 12.48
CA ILE A 106 15.27 -25.09 12.41
C ILE A 106 16.48 -25.96 12.08
N VAL A 107 17.01 -25.81 10.87
CA VAL A 107 18.18 -26.54 10.36
C VAL A 107 19.21 -25.52 9.90
N LYS A 108 20.50 -25.80 10.15
CA LYS A 108 21.59 -25.00 9.60
C LYS A 108 21.63 -25.13 8.08
N ILE A 109 21.99 -24.02 7.43
CA ILE A 109 22.24 -24.03 5.99
C ILE A 109 23.56 -24.79 5.75
N ASP A 110 23.49 -25.85 4.99
CA ASP A 110 24.62 -26.69 4.59
C ASP A 110 25.24 -26.22 3.28
N ASN A 111 26.50 -26.59 3.05
CA ASN A 111 27.25 -26.28 1.83
C ASN A 111 27.12 -24.79 1.44
N ALA A 112 27.20 -23.93 2.45
CA ALA A 112 26.89 -22.52 2.30
C ALA A 112 27.95 -21.80 1.44
N LEU A 113 29.23 -22.18 1.58
CA LEU A 113 30.31 -21.62 0.79
C LEU A 113 30.17 -21.98 -0.70
N ASP A 114 29.82 -23.23 -0.99
CA ASP A 114 29.55 -23.68 -2.37
C ASP A 114 28.33 -22.96 -2.97
N LYS A 115 27.29 -22.74 -2.18
CA LYS A 115 26.11 -21.99 -2.61
C LYS A 115 26.45 -20.54 -2.94
N VAL A 116 27.20 -19.87 -2.08
CA VAL A 116 27.64 -18.48 -2.31
C VAL A 116 28.55 -18.37 -3.52
N SER A 117 29.44 -19.36 -3.75
CA SER A 117 30.32 -19.35 -4.90
C SER A 117 29.61 -19.42 -6.25
N GLN A 118 28.34 -19.82 -6.28
CA GLN A 118 27.50 -19.86 -7.47
C GLN A 118 26.75 -18.54 -7.72
N LEU A 119 26.80 -17.61 -6.77
CA LEU A 119 26.16 -16.30 -6.91
C LEU A 119 27.19 -15.26 -7.39
N ASN A 120 26.69 -14.31 -8.17
CA ASN A 120 27.49 -13.20 -8.65
C ASN A 120 26.86 -11.87 -8.22
N GLY A 121 27.71 -10.92 -7.86
CA GLY A 121 27.30 -9.53 -7.66
C GLY A 121 27.40 -8.76 -8.97
N TYR A 122 26.35 -8.02 -9.31
CA TYR A 122 26.28 -7.24 -10.54
C TYR A 122 26.00 -5.77 -10.24
N THR A 123 26.46 -4.90 -11.11
CA THR A 123 25.90 -3.56 -11.30
C THR A 123 25.05 -3.58 -12.55
N PHE A 124 23.91 -2.94 -12.52
CA PHE A 124 22.94 -2.92 -13.61
C PHE A 124 22.18 -1.60 -13.69
N GLU A 125 21.36 -1.47 -14.70
CA GLU A 125 20.44 -0.36 -14.90
C GLU A 125 19.05 -0.93 -15.13
N TYR A 126 18.03 -0.39 -14.46
CA TYR A 126 16.64 -0.81 -14.65
C TYR A 126 16.13 -0.34 -16.01
N LEU A 127 15.48 -1.24 -16.75
CA LEU A 127 14.93 -0.93 -18.08
C LEU A 127 13.79 0.10 -18.02
N ALA A 128 13.03 0.12 -16.91
CA ALA A 128 11.85 0.95 -16.76
C ALA A 128 12.18 2.45 -16.66
N ASP A 129 13.25 2.81 -15.95
CA ASP A 129 13.56 4.21 -15.61
C ASP A 129 15.05 4.58 -15.83
N GLY A 130 15.89 3.64 -16.23
CA GLY A 130 17.32 3.86 -16.42
C GLY A 130 18.11 4.02 -15.11
N LYS A 131 17.51 3.72 -13.96
CA LYS A 131 18.15 3.86 -12.65
C LYS A 131 19.26 2.82 -12.45
N LYS A 132 20.46 3.31 -12.11
CA LYS A 132 21.61 2.44 -11.81
C LYS A 132 21.49 1.83 -10.42
N SER A 133 21.78 0.54 -10.31
CA SER A 133 21.73 -0.21 -9.08
C SER A 133 22.79 -1.31 -9.05
N ALA A 134 22.85 -2.05 -7.95
CA ALA A 134 23.70 -3.22 -7.79
C ALA A 134 22.97 -4.27 -6.95
N GLY A 135 23.28 -5.54 -7.21
CA GLY A 135 22.67 -6.65 -6.49
C GLY A 135 22.99 -8.00 -7.13
N VAL A 136 22.13 -8.97 -6.86
CA VAL A 136 22.19 -10.33 -7.41
C VAL A 136 21.07 -10.55 -8.41
N ILE A 137 21.18 -11.60 -9.23
CA ILE A 137 20.12 -12.00 -10.16
C ILE A 137 19.22 -13.04 -9.48
N ALA A 138 17.91 -12.80 -9.48
CA ALA A 138 16.93 -13.66 -8.81
C ALA A 138 16.99 -15.11 -9.29
N GLN A 139 17.19 -15.35 -10.59
CA GLN A 139 17.32 -16.67 -11.18
C GLN A 139 18.59 -17.44 -10.74
N GLU A 140 19.64 -16.74 -10.31
CA GLU A 140 20.83 -17.37 -9.70
C GLU A 140 20.52 -17.74 -8.25
N VAL A 141 19.91 -16.82 -7.50
CA VAL A 141 19.52 -17.04 -6.11
C VAL A 141 18.54 -18.22 -5.99
N GLU A 142 17.59 -18.33 -6.89
CA GLU A 142 16.60 -19.42 -6.90
C GLU A 142 17.24 -20.81 -6.92
N LYS A 143 18.35 -20.98 -7.62
CA LYS A 143 19.05 -22.28 -7.74
C LYS A 143 19.69 -22.74 -6.43
N VAL A 144 20.13 -21.79 -5.60
CA VAL A 144 20.87 -22.07 -4.36
C VAL A 144 20.03 -21.87 -3.10
N MET A 145 19.05 -20.99 -3.15
CA MET A 145 18.16 -20.63 -2.03
C MET A 145 16.76 -20.24 -2.52
N PRO A 146 15.96 -21.19 -3.00
CA PRO A 146 14.64 -20.90 -3.58
C PRO A 146 13.69 -20.20 -2.59
N SER A 147 13.85 -20.40 -1.27
CA SER A 147 13.05 -19.71 -0.25
C SER A 147 13.23 -18.19 -0.25
N ALA A 148 14.33 -17.69 -0.81
CA ALA A 148 14.60 -16.24 -0.90
C ALA A 148 13.93 -15.58 -2.12
N ILE A 149 13.17 -16.33 -2.91
CA ILE A 149 12.50 -15.82 -4.11
C ILE A 149 11.00 -15.76 -3.88
N ILE A 150 10.41 -14.63 -4.26
CA ILE A 150 8.97 -14.44 -4.39
C ILE A 150 8.70 -14.06 -5.85
N GLU A 151 7.67 -14.65 -6.43
CA GLU A 151 7.10 -14.21 -7.69
C GLU A 151 5.92 -13.29 -7.39
N SER A 152 5.90 -12.12 -8.00
CA SER A 152 4.85 -11.13 -7.85
C SER A 152 4.68 -10.35 -9.13
N THR A 153 3.45 -9.99 -9.44
CA THR A 153 3.17 -8.97 -10.44
C THR A 153 3.64 -7.63 -9.88
N LEU A 154 4.66 -7.07 -10.49
CA LEU A 154 5.17 -5.74 -10.15
C LEU A 154 4.84 -4.82 -11.30
N PRO A 155 3.76 -4.04 -11.25
CA PRO A 155 3.57 -2.98 -12.22
C PRO A 155 4.79 -2.06 -12.16
N LEU A 156 5.48 -1.90 -13.28
CA LEU A 156 6.68 -1.07 -13.37
C LEU A 156 6.36 0.41 -13.16
N LYS A 157 5.10 0.77 -13.32
CA LYS A 157 4.51 2.06 -12.94
C LYS A 157 3.16 1.83 -12.30
N MET A 158 2.81 2.64 -11.33
CA MET A 158 1.51 2.60 -10.70
C MET A 158 0.42 2.86 -11.76
N GLY A 159 -0.61 2.00 -11.79
CA GLY A 159 -1.65 2.04 -12.83
C GLY A 159 -1.28 1.31 -14.13
N ASP A 160 -0.15 0.61 -14.18
CA ASP A 160 0.17 -0.32 -15.25
C ASP A 160 -0.64 -1.61 -15.06
N ASP A 161 -1.33 -2.07 -16.09
CA ASP A 161 -2.11 -3.31 -16.10
C ASP A 161 -1.24 -4.53 -16.49
N ASP A 162 0.09 -4.42 -16.36
CA ASP A 162 1.01 -5.52 -16.64
C ASP A 162 0.88 -6.61 -15.58
N GLU A 163 0.28 -7.74 -15.96
CA GLU A 163 0.14 -8.95 -15.13
C GLU A 163 1.37 -9.87 -15.21
N THR A 164 2.49 -9.39 -15.75
CA THR A 164 3.72 -10.18 -15.83
C THR A 164 4.29 -10.44 -14.44
N GLU A 165 4.48 -11.71 -14.11
CA GLU A 165 5.13 -12.10 -12.86
C GLU A 165 6.65 -11.91 -12.97
N TYR A 166 7.22 -11.20 -11.99
CA TYR A 166 8.65 -10.97 -11.85
C TYR A 166 9.17 -11.64 -10.59
N LYS A 167 10.41 -12.18 -10.66
CA LYS A 167 11.09 -12.73 -9.49
C LYS A 167 11.74 -11.62 -8.69
N THR A 168 11.44 -11.59 -7.39
CA THR A 168 12.06 -10.67 -6.42
C THR A 168 12.93 -11.45 -5.43
N VAL A 169 13.96 -10.79 -4.90
CA VAL A 169 14.87 -11.39 -3.93
C VAL A 169 14.61 -10.82 -2.54
N GLN A 170 14.31 -11.70 -1.60
CA GLN A 170 14.30 -11.36 -0.17
C GLN A 170 15.73 -11.35 0.36
N TYR A 171 16.42 -10.22 0.24
CA TYR A 171 17.84 -10.09 0.60
C TYR A 171 18.14 -10.46 2.05
N ASP A 172 17.21 -10.25 2.97
CA ASP A 172 17.38 -10.61 4.38
C ASP A 172 17.64 -12.10 4.60
N GLN A 173 17.07 -12.96 3.74
CA GLN A 173 17.31 -14.40 3.82
C GLN A 173 18.75 -14.78 3.45
N LEU A 174 19.41 -13.99 2.61
CA LEU A 174 20.80 -14.23 2.22
C LEU A 174 21.78 -14.00 3.38
N HIS A 175 21.40 -13.25 4.42
CA HIS A 175 22.27 -13.05 5.58
C HIS A 175 22.60 -14.36 6.29
N GLY A 176 21.62 -15.26 6.44
CA GLY A 176 21.86 -16.61 7.00
C GLY A 176 22.84 -17.44 6.19
N LEU A 177 22.69 -17.41 4.86
CA LEU A 177 23.60 -18.09 3.92
C LEU A 177 25.03 -17.54 4.05
N MET A 178 25.19 -16.22 4.07
CA MET A 178 26.51 -15.58 4.22
C MET A 178 27.18 -15.90 5.55
N ILE A 179 26.41 -15.95 6.65
CA ILE A 179 26.94 -16.32 7.98
C ILE A 179 27.53 -17.72 7.95
N GLU A 180 26.83 -18.72 7.43
CA GLU A 180 27.34 -20.09 7.38
C GLU A 180 28.48 -20.24 6.37
N ALA A 181 28.43 -19.56 5.23
CA ALA A 181 29.55 -19.55 4.26
C ALA A 181 30.85 -18.98 4.87
N ILE A 182 30.76 -17.91 5.66
CA ILE A 182 31.93 -17.34 6.36
C ILE A 182 32.49 -18.35 7.39
N LYS A 183 31.64 -19.11 8.10
CA LYS A 183 32.09 -20.13 9.05
C LYS A 183 32.77 -21.31 8.37
N GLU A 184 32.23 -21.77 7.24
CA GLU A 184 32.82 -22.83 6.42
C GLU A 184 34.21 -22.37 5.89
N LEU A 185 34.29 -21.18 5.30
CA LEU A 185 35.54 -20.59 4.85
C LEU A 185 36.57 -20.47 5.98
N LYS A 186 36.17 -20.03 7.18
CA LYS A 186 37.06 -19.96 8.33
C LYS A 186 37.62 -21.35 8.71
N ALA A 187 36.78 -22.38 8.71
CA ALA A 187 37.19 -23.75 9.03
C ALA A 187 38.22 -24.28 8.01
N GLU A 188 38.02 -24.05 6.70
CA GLU A 188 38.95 -24.41 5.67
C GLU A 188 40.31 -23.69 5.82
N ILE A 189 40.32 -22.40 6.15
CA ILE A 189 41.52 -21.63 6.43
C ILE A 189 42.27 -22.19 7.63
N GLU A 190 41.60 -22.57 8.70
CA GLU A 190 42.20 -23.16 9.90
C GLU A 190 42.82 -24.54 9.58
N GLU A 191 42.14 -25.34 8.78
CA GLU A 191 42.68 -26.63 8.32
C GLU A 191 43.95 -26.45 7.47
N LEU A 192 43.96 -25.48 6.52
CA LEU A 192 45.10 -25.18 5.70
C LEU A 192 46.31 -24.69 6.51
N LYS A 193 46.07 -23.94 7.58
CA LYS A 193 47.14 -23.45 8.49
C LYS A 193 47.73 -24.55 9.36
N ALA A 194 46.99 -25.63 9.59
CA ALA A 194 47.42 -26.75 10.43
C ALA A 194 48.24 -27.80 9.65
N ARG A 195 48.30 -27.69 8.32
CA ARG A 195 49.11 -28.50 7.43
C ARG A 195 50.53 -27.92 7.29
#